data_9ce4b1cffb0bd41c630301e8ad72566b
#
_entry.id   9ce4b1cffb0bd41c630301e8ad72566b
#
_cell.length_a   1.000
_cell.length_b   1.000
_cell.length_c   1.000
_cell.angle_alpha   90.00
_cell.angle_beta   90.00
_cell.angle_gamma   90.00
#
_symmetry.space_group_name_H-M   'P 1'
#
loop_
_entity.id
_entity.type
_entity.pdbx_description
1 polymer ?
#
loop_
_entity_poly.entity_id
_entity_poly.type
_entity_poly.pdbx_seq_one_letter_code
_entity_poly.pdbx_strand_id
1 'polypeptide(L)'
;TTNSLVEISDYLYKKNPEGASTIINQLERKYMGHVEELYNTEEWKEKTRNFLKEQFRYLRSFTKTHFTSFEEKVILAEGEIISTNMVTNYLLESGINAILLPALEMIRTDKNAEPDFHYITEKCNHYMSENAGYQIYITQGFICRNAYGEVDNLLRGGSDYTACLIGAALQADEIQIWTDIDGMHNNDPRFVEGTQPVRQLHFAEAAELAYFGAKILHPTCIQPAKFSG
;
A
#
# COMPACT_ATOMS: atom_id res chain seq x y z
N THR A 1 4.16 2.92 -10.96
CA THR A 1 4.19 1.46 -10.71
C THR A 1 2.80 0.86 -10.84
N THR A 2 1.80 1.31 -10.09
CA THR A 2 0.43 0.76 -10.12
C THR A 2 -0.14 0.70 -11.54
N ASN A 3 -0.06 1.79 -12.31
CA ASN A 3 -0.53 1.80 -13.71
C ASN A 3 0.16 0.73 -14.58
N SER A 4 1.47 0.51 -14.40
CA SER A 4 2.19 -0.53 -15.15
C SER A 4 1.76 -1.93 -14.73
N LEU A 5 1.45 -2.16 -13.44
CA LEU A 5 0.94 -3.45 -12.95
C LEU A 5 -0.48 -3.72 -13.48
N VAL A 6 -1.34 -2.70 -13.53
CA VAL A 6 -2.65 -2.78 -14.19
C VAL A 6 -2.48 -3.12 -15.67
N GLU A 7 -1.57 -2.45 -16.38
CA GLU A 7 -1.32 -2.70 -17.80
C GLU A 7 -0.80 -4.12 -18.04
N ILE A 8 0.05 -4.67 -17.17
CA ILE A 8 0.48 -6.08 -17.22
C ILE A 8 -0.74 -7.00 -17.12
N SER A 9 -1.63 -6.76 -16.16
CA SER A 9 -2.85 -7.52 -15.96
C SER A 9 -3.77 -7.44 -17.20
N ASP A 10 -3.92 -6.27 -17.79
CA ASP A 10 -4.71 -6.06 -19.02
C ASP A 10 -4.19 -6.87 -20.20
N TYR A 11 -2.85 -6.92 -20.37
CA TYR A 11 -2.24 -7.77 -21.41
C TYR A 11 -2.48 -9.26 -21.14
N LEU A 12 -2.41 -9.69 -19.88
CA LEU A 12 -2.65 -11.09 -19.51
C LEU A 12 -4.12 -11.51 -19.73
N TYR A 13 -5.09 -10.65 -19.39
CA TYR A 13 -6.50 -10.86 -19.71
C TYR A 13 -6.74 -11.00 -21.23
N LYS A 14 -6.03 -10.21 -22.02
CA LYS A 14 -6.07 -10.28 -23.50
C LYS A 14 -5.28 -11.46 -24.08
N LYS A 15 -4.73 -12.35 -23.21
CA LYS A 15 -3.86 -13.48 -23.61
C LYS A 15 -2.66 -13.04 -24.45
N ASN A 16 -2.08 -11.90 -24.13
CA ASN A 16 -0.89 -11.35 -24.75
C ASN A 16 0.31 -11.36 -23.78
N PRO A 17 0.98 -12.51 -23.57
CA PRO A 17 2.12 -12.63 -22.67
C PRO A 17 3.35 -11.85 -23.13
N GLU A 18 3.49 -11.58 -24.43
CA GLU A 18 4.60 -10.78 -24.98
C GLU A 18 4.46 -9.31 -24.59
N GLY A 19 3.25 -8.75 -24.69
CA GLY A 19 2.94 -7.41 -24.24
C GLY A 19 3.19 -7.27 -22.73
N ALA A 20 2.67 -8.20 -21.93
CA ALA A 20 2.92 -8.23 -20.49
C ALA A 20 4.43 -8.29 -20.16
N SER A 21 5.18 -9.17 -20.84
CA SER A 21 6.64 -9.30 -20.64
C SER A 21 7.38 -8.01 -20.98
N THR A 22 6.92 -7.28 -22.00
CA THR A 22 7.51 -5.99 -22.38
C THR A 22 7.38 -4.97 -21.26
N ILE A 23 6.19 -4.83 -20.68
CA ILE A 23 5.95 -3.91 -19.56
C ILE A 23 6.72 -4.34 -18.30
N ILE A 24 6.75 -5.65 -17.99
CA ILE A 24 7.56 -6.17 -16.87
C ILE A 24 9.03 -5.80 -17.05
N ASN A 25 9.60 -5.97 -18.25
CA ASN A 25 11.00 -5.63 -18.50
C ASN A 25 11.28 -4.12 -18.41
N GLN A 26 10.35 -3.29 -18.85
CA GLN A 26 10.47 -1.83 -18.70
C GLN A 26 10.42 -1.42 -17.22
N LEU A 27 9.51 -2.01 -16.46
CA LEU A 27 9.36 -1.74 -15.04
C LEU A 27 10.61 -2.19 -14.25
N GLU A 28 11.14 -3.38 -14.55
CA GLU A 28 12.39 -3.87 -13.93
C GLU A 28 13.57 -2.93 -14.20
N ARG A 29 13.75 -2.50 -15.45
CA ARG A 29 14.83 -1.54 -15.79
C ARG A 29 14.69 -0.24 -15.01
N LYS A 30 13.47 0.27 -14.87
CA LYS A 30 13.19 1.48 -14.09
C LYS A 30 13.60 1.28 -12.64
N TYR A 31 13.19 0.18 -12.01
CA TYR A 31 13.55 -0.10 -10.61
C TYR A 31 15.05 -0.35 -10.42
N MET A 32 15.71 -1.02 -11.36
CA MET A 32 17.18 -1.16 -11.33
C MET A 32 17.88 0.20 -11.40
N GLY A 33 17.36 1.14 -12.20
CA GLY A 33 17.84 2.53 -12.22
C GLY A 33 17.66 3.21 -10.86
N HIS A 34 16.49 3.07 -10.24
CA HIS A 34 16.25 3.65 -8.91
C HIS A 34 17.17 3.07 -7.83
N VAL A 35 17.60 1.81 -7.93
CA VAL A 35 18.59 1.24 -7.01
C VAL A 35 19.91 2.00 -7.08
N GLU A 36 20.36 2.36 -8.27
CA GLU A 36 21.62 3.11 -8.44
C GLU A 36 21.54 4.54 -7.87
N GLU A 37 20.37 5.16 -7.98
CA GLU A 37 20.13 6.51 -7.50
C GLU A 37 19.89 6.58 -5.98
N LEU A 38 19.21 5.55 -5.43
CA LEU A 38 18.71 5.56 -4.05
C LEU A 38 19.78 5.16 -3.03
N TYR A 39 20.61 4.17 -3.36
CA TYR A 39 21.57 3.60 -2.42
C TYR A 39 23.00 4.08 -2.70
N ASN A 40 23.77 4.29 -1.64
CA ASN A 40 25.15 4.76 -1.71
C ASN A 40 26.17 3.61 -1.73
N THR A 41 25.89 2.50 -1.03
CA THR A 41 26.82 1.40 -0.87
C THR A 41 26.47 0.22 -1.78
N GLU A 42 27.50 -0.48 -2.26
CA GLU A 42 27.29 -1.65 -3.14
C GLU A 42 26.58 -2.79 -2.40
N GLU A 43 26.76 -2.93 -1.11
CA GLU A 43 26.09 -3.94 -0.29
C GLU A 43 24.56 -3.80 -0.38
N TRP A 44 24.04 -2.59 -0.15
CA TRP A 44 22.59 -2.33 -0.22
C TRP A 44 22.04 -2.33 -1.64
N LYS A 45 22.86 -1.92 -2.61
CA LYS A 45 22.50 -2.05 -4.04
C LYS A 45 22.35 -3.51 -4.42
N GLU A 46 23.32 -4.35 -4.07
CA GLU A 46 23.27 -5.77 -4.42
C GLU A 46 22.12 -6.50 -3.73
N LYS A 47 21.91 -6.25 -2.43
CA LYS A 47 20.78 -6.78 -1.67
C LYS A 47 19.44 -6.44 -2.35
N THR A 48 19.26 -5.17 -2.71
CA THR A 48 18.00 -4.72 -3.32
C THR A 48 17.86 -5.23 -4.75
N ARG A 49 18.93 -5.27 -5.56
CA ARG A 49 18.90 -5.88 -6.90
C ARG A 49 18.49 -7.34 -6.85
N ASN A 50 19.00 -8.11 -5.89
CA ASN A 50 18.67 -9.53 -5.74
C ASN A 50 17.19 -9.71 -5.38
N PHE A 51 16.70 -8.94 -4.43
CA PHE A 51 15.27 -8.90 -4.11
C PHE A 51 14.42 -8.57 -5.35
N LEU A 52 14.73 -7.49 -6.07
CA LEU A 52 14.00 -7.10 -7.28
C LEU A 52 14.00 -8.19 -8.35
N LYS A 53 15.14 -8.85 -8.59
CA LYS A 53 15.22 -9.97 -9.55
C LYS A 53 14.25 -11.10 -9.19
N GLU A 54 14.07 -11.39 -7.91
CA GLU A 54 13.11 -12.40 -7.43
C GLU A 54 11.68 -11.96 -7.69
N GLN A 55 11.32 -10.72 -7.34
CA GLN A 55 9.97 -10.18 -7.58
C GLN A 55 9.65 -10.13 -9.08
N PHE A 56 10.55 -9.65 -9.91
CA PHE A 56 10.33 -9.63 -11.36
C PHE A 56 10.31 -11.02 -12.00
N ARG A 57 11.04 -11.98 -11.43
CA ARG A 57 10.91 -13.40 -11.83
C ARG A 57 9.52 -13.94 -11.49
N TYR A 58 9.01 -13.59 -10.31
CA TYR A 58 7.67 -13.95 -9.89
C TYR A 58 6.62 -13.34 -10.80
N LEU A 59 6.68 -12.03 -11.08
CA LEU A 59 5.79 -11.39 -12.06
C LEU A 59 5.80 -12.06 -13.44
N ARG A 60 6.98 -12.48 -13.93
CA ARG A 60 7.08 -13.21 -15.19
C ARG A 60 6.43 -14.59 -15.15
N SER A 61 6.29 -15.22 -13.99
CA SER A 61 5.63 -16.52 -13.91
C SER A 61 4.17 -16.47 -14.35
N PHE A 62 3.47 -15.36 -14.13
CA PHE A 62 2.08 -15.17 -14.53
C PHE A 62 1.86 -15.13 -16.05
N THR A 63 2.90 -14.88 -16.84
CA THR A 63 2.80 -14.93 -18.32
C THR A 63 2.64 -16.36 -18.86
N LYS A 64 2.84 -17.38 -18.02
CA LYS A 64 2.82 -18.80 -18.38
C LYS A 64 1.64 -19.57 -17.79
N THR A 65 0.80 -18.93 -17.00
CA THR A 65 -0.29 -19.54 -16.27
C THR A 65 -1.65 -19.02 -16.75
N HIS A 66 -2.72 -19.67 -16.32
CA HIS A 66 -4.05 -19.10 -16.46
C HIS A 66 -4.15 -17.84 -15.63
N PHE A 67 -4.79 -16.80 -16.16
CA PHE A 67 -4.89 -15.50 -15.54
C PHE A 67 -6.35 -15.19 -15.18
N THR A 68 -6.59 -14.89 -13.91
CA THR A 68 -7.88 -14.56 -13.34
C THR A 68 -7.78 -13.30 -12.47
N SER A 69 -8.90 -12.85 -11.93
CA SER A 69 -8.91 -11.75 -10.97
C SER A 69 -8.11 -12.01 -9.68
N PHE A 70 -7.83 -13.28 -9.38
CA PHE A 70 -6.97 -13.64 -8.27
C PHE A 70 -5.50 -13.27 -8.55
N GLU A 71 -4.96 -13.70 -9.70
CA GLU A 71 -3.60 -13.36 -10.09
C GLU A 71 -3.42 -11.85 -10.29
N GLU A 72 -4.45 -11.15 -10.75
CA GLU A 72 -4.44 -9.68 -10.85
C GLU A 72 -4.18 -9.03 -9.49
N LYS A 73 -4.88 -9.45 -8.43
CA LYS A 73 -4.68 -8.92 -7.08
C LYS A 73 -3.26 -9.17 -6.58
N VAL A 74 -2.71 -10.34 -6.87
CA VAL A 74 -1.31 -10.67 -6.54
C VAL A 74 -0.34 -9.77 -7.29
N ILE A 75 -0.54 -9.55 -8.59
CA ILE A 75 0.31 -8.63 -9.38
C ILE A 75 0.23 -7.21 -8.83
N LEU A 76 -0.96 -6.72 -8.50
CA LEU A 76 -1.12 -5.36 -7.94
C LEU A 76 -0.43 -5.22 -6.58
N ALA A 77 -0.41 -6.27 -5.76
CA ALA A 77 0.27 -6.25 -4.47
C ALA A 77 1.79 -6.08 -4.58
N GLU A 78 2.40 -6.51 -5.68
CA GLU A 78 3.85 -6.41 -5.88
C GLU A 78 4.36 -4.96 -5.85
N GLY A 79 3.54 -3.99 -6.24
CA GLY A 79 3.90 -2.58 -6.17
C GLY A 79 4.20 -2.12 -4.76
N GLU A 80 3.36 -2.50 -3.82
CA GLU A 80 3.51 -2.17 -2.40
C GLU A 80 4.64 -2.97 -1.74
N ILE A 81 4.77 -4.25 -2.09
CA ILE A 81 5.84 -5.13 -1.59
C ILE A 81 7.20 -4.60 -2.02
N ILE A 82 7.36 -4.21 -3.28
CA ILE A 82 8.63 -3.69 -3.81
C ILE A 82 8.95 -2.33 -3.17
N SER A 83 8.00 -1.39 -3.16
CA SER A 83 8.27 -0.04 -2.68
C SER A 83 8.62 0.01 -1.20
N THR A 84 7.88 -0.71 -0.35
CA THR A 84 8.14 -0.73 1.10
C THR A 84 9.45 -1.42 1.45
N ASN A 85 9.83 -2.47 0.70
CA ASN A 85 11.12 -3.14 0.87
C ASN A 85 12.28 -2.19 0.53
N MET A 86 12.17 -1.46 -0.59
CA MET A 86 13.19 -0.48 -0.98
C MET A 86 13.31 0.65 0.03
N VAL A 87 12.20 1.19 0.52
CA VAL A 87 12.23 2.25 1.55
C VAL A 87 12.85 1.72 2.84
N THR A 88 12.52 0.51 3.27
CA THR A 88 13.13 -0.09 4.47
C THR A 88 14.63 -0.25 4.31
N ASN A 89 15.09 -0.77 3.17
CA ASN A 89 16.53 -0.91 2.91
C ASN A 89 17.24 0.44 2.90
N TYR A 90 16.63 1.49 2.35
CA TYR A 90 17.17 2.85 2.36
C TYR A 90 17.31 3.42 3.78
N LEU A 91 16.32 3.22 4.63
CA LEU A 91 16.38 3.66 6.02
C LEU A 91 17.49 2.93 6.79
N LEU A 92 17.61 1.61 6.59
CA LEU A 92 18.67 0.80 7.21
C LEU A 92 20.06 1.24 6.74
N GLU A 93 20.26 1.50 5.44
CA GLU A 93 21.52 2.07 4.92
C GLU A 93 21.84 3.43 5.56
N SER A 94 20.81 4.23 5.81
CA SER A 94 20.93 5.54 6.46
C SER A 94 21.17 5.46 7.97
N GLY A 95 21.31 4.25 8.53
CA GLY A 95 21.54 4.03 9.97
C GLY A 95 20.28 4.21 10.83
N ILE A 96 19.10 4.26 10.22
CA ILE A 96 17.83 4.37 10.93
C ILE A 96 17.37 2.97 11.32
N ASN A 97 17.04 2.79 12.60
CA ASN A 97 16.55 1.51 13.14
C ASN A 97 15.09 1.28 12.71
N ALA A 98 14.92 0.69 11.52
CA ALA A 98 13.63 0.44 10.89
C ALA A 98 13.39 -1.07 10.67
N ILE A 99 12.12 -1.48 10.65
CA ILE A 99 11.70 -2.84 10.34
C ILE A 99 10.52 -2.83 9.37
N LEU A 100 10.51 -3.80 8.45
CA LEU A 100 9.38 -4.06 7.56
C LEU A 100 8.48 -5.16 8.16
N LEU A 101 7.22 -4.82 8.42
CA LEU A 101 6.20 -5.75 8.87
C LEU A 101 5.31 -6.19 7.70
N PRO A 102 4.98 -7.48 7.58
CA PRO A 102 4.23 -8.00 6.44
C PRO A 102 2.72 -7.70 6.57
N ALA A 103 2.19 -6.79 5.78
CA ALA A 103 0.76 -6.48 5.78
C ALA A 103 -0.12 -7.71 5.52
N LEU A 104 0.31 -8.62 4.64
CA LEU A 104 -0.42 -9.85 4.33
C LEU A 104 -0.58 -10.80 5.52
N GLU A 105 0.19 -10.62 6.59
CA GLU A 105 0.05 -11.38 7.83
C GLU A 105 -0.74 -10.60 8.91
N MET A 106 -0.87 -9.30 8.74
CA MET A 106 -1.51 -8.42 9.74
C MET A 106 -2.92 -7.98 9.32
N ILE A 107 -3.15 -7.79 8.02
CA ILE A 107 -4.40 -7.23 7.51
C ILE A 107 -5.21 -8.34 6.83
N ARG A 108 -6.45 -8.54 7.29
CA ARG A 108 -7.36 -9.54 6.75
C ARG A 108 -8.77 -8.96 6.63
N THR A 109 -9.50 -9.36 5.59
CA THR A 109 -10.95 -9.14 5.48
C THR A 109 -11.72 -10.40 5.87
N ASP A 110 -12.95 -10.19 6.32
CA ASP A 110 -13.92 -11.27 6.60
C ASP A 110 -14.60 -11.78 5.32
N LYS A 111 -15.59 -12.66 5.47
CA LYS A 111 -16.36 -13.23 4.35
C LYS A 111 -17.23 -12.22 3.60
N ASN A 112 -17.46 -11.04 4.17
CA ASN A 112 -18.21 -9.95 3.56
C ASN A 112 -17.27 -8.92 2.89
N ALA A 113 -15.97 -9.24 2.81
CA ALA A 113 -14.92 -8.34 2.35
C ALA A 113 -14.73 -7.08 3.22
N GLU A 114 -15.19 -7.12 4.48
CA GLU A 114 -14.96 -6.07 5.47
C GLU A 114 -13.70 -6.37 6.30
N PRO A 115 -12.94 -5.36 6.74
CA PRO A 115 -11.76 -5.58 7.58
C PRO A 115 -12.11 -6.34 8.87
N ASP A 116 -11.43 -7.44 9.13
CA ASP A 116 -11.52 -8.18 10.39
C ASP A 116 -10.72 -7.45 11.48
N PHE A 117 -11.35 -6.43 12.08
CA PHE A 117 -10.67 -5.53 12.99
C PHE A 117 -10.13 -6.25 14.25
N HIS A 118 -10.79 -7.29 14.70
CA HIS A 118 -10.30 -8.10 15.83
C HIS A 118 -8.97 -8.77 15.47
N TYR A 119 -8.92 -9.43 14.33
CA TYR A 119 -7.70 -10.06 13.83
C TYR A 119 -6.58 -9.03 13.59
N ILE A 120 -6.90 -7.90 12.98
CA ILE A 120 -5.94 -6.83 12.71
C ILE A 120 -5.34 -6.32 14.02
N THR A 121 -6.18 -6.08 15.03
CA THR A 121 -5.73 -5.61 16.36
C THR A 121 -4.81 -6.63 17.02
N GLU A 122 -5.19 -7.91 17.03
CA GLU A 122 -4.37 -8.98 17.58
C GLU A 122 -3.01 -9.06 16.89
N LYS A 123 -3.00 -9.06 15.57
CA LYS A 123 -1.76 -9.18 14.77
C LYS A 123 -0.86 -7.96 14.88
N CYS A 124 -1.42 -6.75 14.79
CA CYS A 124 -0.64 -5.53 14.96
C CYS A 124 0.06 -5.51 16.34
N ASN A 125 -0.67 -5.78 17.42
CA ASN A 125 -0.09 -5.82 18.76
C ASN A 125 0.96 -6.91 18.91
N HIS A 126 0.74 -8.09 18.35
CA HIS A 126 1.69 -9.19 18.35
C HIS A 126 3.01 -8.79 17.65
N TYR A 127 2.93 -8.31 16.41
CA TYR A 127 4.12 -7.90 15.66
C TYR A 127 4.87 -6.72 16.32
N MET A 128 4.15 -5.76 16.90
CA MET A 128 4.76 -4.66 17.63
C MET A 128 5.47 -5.15 18.89
N SER A 129 4.89 -6.09 19.62
CA SER A 129 5.51 -6.64 20.84
C SER A 129 6.74 -7.50 20.56
N GLU A 130 6.68 -8.34 19.51
CA GLU A 130 7.83 -9.17 19.10
C GLU A 130 9.00 -8.35 18.54
N ASN A 131 8.71 -7.19 18.00
CA ASN A 131 9.68 -6.29 17.40
C ASN A 131 9.87 -5.00 18.19
N ALA A 132 9.68 -5.03 19.50
CA ALA A 132 9.86 -3.86 20.34
C ALA A 132 11.31 -3.32 20.25
N GLY A 133 11.46 -2.01 20.13
CA GLY A 133 12.76 -1.34 20.10
C GLY A 133 13.19 -0.81 18.73
N TYR A 134 12.44 -1.06 17.68
CA TYR A 134 12.63 -0.34 16.42
C TYR A 134 12.07 1.09 16.53
N GLN A 135 12.70 2.02 15.82
CA GLN A 135 12.26 3.43 15.78
C GLN A 135 11.15 3.64 14.74
N ILE A 136 11.23 2.91 13.63
CA ILE A 136 10.30 3.01 12.51
C ILE A 136 9.82 1.61 12.13
N TYR A 137 8.50 1.47 12.04
CA TYR A 137 7.84 0.28 11.53
C TYR A 137 7.21 0.62 10.19
N ILE A 138 7.58 -0.12 9.15
CA ILE A 138 7.06 0.03 7.81
C ILE A 138 6.16 -1.14 7.50
N THR A 139 5.05 -0.90 6.84
CA THR A 139 4.21 -1.96 6.29
C THR A 139 3.59 -1.51 4.98
N GLN A 140 3.06 -2.46 4.22
CA GLN A 140 2.33 -2.17 2.99
C GLN A 140 0.94 -1.62 3.33
N GLY A 141 0.51 -0.62 2.58
CA GLY A 141 -0.89 -0.24 2.51
C GLY A 141 -1.64 -0.99 1.41
N PHE A 142 -2.95 -0.87 1.35
CA PHE A 142 -3.81 -1.39 0.28
C PHE A 142 -3.95 -2.92 0.25
N ILE A 143 -2.90 -3.69 0.45
CA ILE A 143 -2.90 -5.15 0.34
C ILE A 143 -3.34 -5.83 1.63
N CYS A 144 -4.04 -6.94 1.49
CA CYS A 144 -4.52 -7.75 2.61
C CYS A 144 -4.66 -9.23 2.19
N ARG A 145 -5.08 -10.09 3.13
CA ARG A 145 -5.64 -11.39 2.79
C ARG A 145 -7.16 -11.37 2.94
N ASN A 146 -7.85 -12.12 2.11
CA ASN A 146 -9.28 -12.36 2.30
C ASN A 146 -9.54 -13.43 3.39
N ALA A 147 -10.81 -13.70 3.67
CA ALA A 147 -11.22 -14.71 4.66
C ALA A 147 -10.74 -16.14 4.35
N TYR A 148 -10.31 -16.40 3.12
CA TYR A 148 -9.80 -17.71 2.66
C TYR A 148 -8.26 -17.78 2.65
N GLY A 149 -7.59 -16.69 3.07
CA GLY A 149 -6.14 -16.60 3.11
C GLY A 149 -5.49 -16.21 1.78
N GLU A 150 -6.28 -15.89 0.76
CA GLU A 150 -5.78 -15.46 -0.54
C GLU A 150 -5.40 -13.97 -0.51
N VAL A 151 -4.43 -13.58 -1.35
CA VAL A 151 -4.05 -12.17 -1.50
C VAL A 151 -5.22 -11.38 -2.08
N ASP A 152 -5.54 -10.29 -1.43
CA ASP A 152 -6.60 -9.37 -1.78
C ASP A 152 -6.18 -7.91 -1.52
N ASN A 153 -7.07 -6.97 -1.76
CA ASN A 153 -6.82 -5.56 -1.52
C ASN A 153 -8.06 -4.87 -0.92
N LEU A 154 -7.81 -3.76 -0.22
CA LEU A 154 -8.84 -2.98 0.48
C LEU A 154 -9.57 -1.97 -0.44
N LEU A 155 -9.63 -2.22 -1.74
CA LEU A 155 -10.31 -1.38 -2.72
C LEU A 155 -9.82 0.09 -2.74
N ARG A 156 -10.70 1.04 -3.10
CA ARG A 156 -10.37 2.47 -3.20
C ARG A 156 -10.03 3.07 -1.84
N GLY A 157 -8.99 3.91 -1.80
CA GLY A 157 -8.48 4.48 -0.56
C GLY A 157 -7.77 3.46 0.34
N GLY A 158 -7.40 2.30 -0.21
CA GLY A 158 -6.89 1.16 0.55
C GLY A 158 -5.67 1.46 1.42
N SER A 159 -4.75 2.32 0.96
CA SER A 159 -3.58 2.72 1.77
C SER A 159 -3.97 3.61 2.94
N ASP A 160 -4.84 4.60 2.73
CA ASP A 160 -5.37 5.46 3.78
C ASP A 160 -6.20 4.64 4.78
N TYR A 161 -6.98 3.69 4.25
CA TYR A 161 -7.76 2.77 5.08
C TYR A 161 -6.87 1.88 5.94
N THR A 162 -5.78 1.35 5.36
CA THR A 162 -4.78 0.58 6.13
C THR A 162 -4.18 1.42 7.25
N ALA A 163 -3.81 2.68 6.98
CA ALA A 163 -3.27 3.58 7.99
C ALA A 163 -4.26 3.81 9.14
N CYS A 164 -5.54 4.04 8.83
CA CYS A 164 -6.57 4.20 9.83
C CYS A 164 -6.85 2.93 10.63
N LEU A 165 -6.85 1.75 9.98
CA LEU A 165 -7.03 0.46 10.67
C LEU A 165 -5.88 0.17 11.64
N ILE A 166 -4.63 0.38 11.22
CA ILE A 166 -3.45 0.15 12.06
C ILE A 166 -3.41 1.19 13.19
N GLY A 167 -3.66 2.47 12.89
CA GLY A 167 -3.68 3.52 13.89
C GLY A 167 -4.72 3.25 14.98
N ALA A 168 -5.93 2.85 14.58
CA ALA A 168 -6.99 2.45 15.52
C ALA A 168 -6.62 1.19 16.31
N ALA A 169 -6.04 0.16 15.66
CA ALA A 169 -5.65 -1.09 16.30
C ALA A 169 -4.55 -0.90 17.36
N LEU A 170 -3.63 0.04 17.12
CA LEU A 170 -2.52 0.36 18.03
C LEU A 170 -2.83 1.50 19.00
N GLN A 171 -4.03 2.09 18.91
CA GLN A 171 -4.41 3.27 19.69
C GLN A 171 -3.38 4.40 19.54
N ALA A 172 -3.01 4.70 18.30
CA ALA A 172 -2.02 5.73 17.99
C ALA A 172 -2.55 7.12 18.38
N ASP A 173 -1.68 7.96 18.93
CA ASP A 173 -2.01 9.35 19.31
C ASP A 173 -2.41 10.20 18.09
N GLU A 174 -1.88 9.86 16.92
CA GLU A 174 -2.14 10.60 15.68
C GLU A 174 -2.04 9.69 14.46
N ILE A 175 -2.92 9.89 13.47
CA ILE A 175 -2.86 9.26 12.15
C ILE A 175 -2.67 10.36 11.11
N GLN A 176 -1.55 10.36 10.39
CA GLN A 176 -1.24 11.31 9.34
C GLN A 176 -1.39 10.68 7.95
N ILE A 177 -2.17 11.30 7.09
CA ILE A 177 -2.33 10.92 5.68
C ILE A 177 -1.60 11.96 4.82
N TRP A 178 -0.48 11.55 4.25
CA TRP A 178 0.34 12.40 3.39
C TRP A 178 -0.08 12.25 1.93
N THR A 179 -0.28 13.37 1.26
CA THR A 179 -0.74 13.44 -0.13
C THR A 179 -0.06 14.60 -0.86
N ASP A 180 -0.26 14.71 -2.16
CA ASP A 180 0.29 15.75 -3.05
C ASP A 180 -0.49 17.06 -3.04
N ILE A 181 -1.47 17.20 -2.15
CA ILE A 181 -2.24 18.42 -1.93
C ILE A 181 -2.07 18.90 -0.48
N ASP A 182 -2.40 20.16 -0.23
CA ASP A 182 -2.20 20.85 1.05
C ASP A 182 -3.25 20.53 2.12
N GLY A 183 -4.01 19.46 1.95
CA GLY A 183 -4.98 18.97 2.91
C GLY A 183 -6.41 18.91 2.37
N MET A 184 -7.37 18.74 3.29
CA MET A 184 -8.78 18.64 2.94
C MET A 184 -9.35 20.03 2.60
N HIS A 185 -9.98 20.18 1.46
CA HIS A 185 -10.62 21.40 1.02
C HIS A 185 -12.14 21.30 1.16
N ASN A 186 -12.81 22.46 1.18
CA ASN A 186 -14.27 22.54 1.18
C ASN A 186 -14.93 22.03 -0.11
N ASN A 187 -14.12 21.78 -1.16
CA ASN A 187 -14.51 21.10 -2.39
C ASN A 187 -13.25 20.56 -3.09
N ASP A 188 -13.40 19.76 -4.15
CA ASP A 188 -12.24 19.25 -4.92
C ASP A 188 -11.60 20.37 -5.76
N PRO A 189 -10.36 20.78 -5.46
CA PRO A 189 -9.70 21.88 -6.16
C PRO A 189 -9.42 21.59 -7.65
N ARG A 190 -9.51 20.33 -8.06
CA ARG A 190 -9.35 19.93 -9.46
C ARG A 190 -10.57 20.29 -10.32
N PHE A 191 -11.71 20.48 -9.69
CA PHE A 191 -12.98 20.77 -10.37
C PHE A 191 -13.56 22.14 -10.04
N VAL A 192 -13.23 22.69 -8.88
CA VAL A 192 -13.78 23.96 -8.40
C VAL A 192 -12.65 24.94 -8.10
N GLU A 193 -12.64 26.06 -8.82
CA GLU A 193 -11.68 27.14 -8.57
C GLU A 193 -11.99 27.86 -7.24
N GLY A 194 -10.95 28.29 -6.52
CA GLY A 194 -11.09 29.09 -5.29
C GLY A 194 -11.51 28.30 -4.06
N THR A 195 -11.32 26.98 -4.06
CA THR A 195 -11.53 26.16 -2.86
C THR A 195 -10.59 26.59 -1.73
N GLN A 196 -11.06 26.42 -0.50
CA GLN A 196 -10.29 26.77 0.70
C GLN A 196 -9.95 25.50 1.51
N PRO A 197 -8.72 25.36 2.03
CA PRO A 197 -8.36 24.27 2.91
C PRO A 197 -9.14 24.39 4.22
N VAL A 198 -9.68 23.27 4.70
CA VAL A 198 -10.39 23.17 5.96
C VAL A 198 -9.45 22.61 7.01
N ARG A 199 -9.04 23.44 7.96
CA ARG A 199 -8.00 23.09 8.94
C ARG A 199 -8.47 22.13 10.01
N GLN A 200 -9.75 22.11 10.34
CA GLN A 200 -10.33 21.29 11.38
C GLN A 200 -11.75 20.89 11.02
N LEU A 201 -12.04 19.60 11.12
CA LEU A 201 -13.34 19.00 10.87
C LEU A 201 -13.64 17.96 11.92
N HIS A 202 -14.89 17.87 12.32
CA HIS A 202 -15.37 16.71 13.07
C HIS A 202 -15.44 15.48 12.12
N PHE A 203 -15.26 14.27 12.64
CA PHE A 203 -15.29 13.05 11.84
C PHE A 203 -16.56 12.91 10.98
N ALA A 204 -17.72 13.31 11.49
CA ALA A 204 -18.97 13.29 10.73
C ALA A 204 -18.94 14.25 9.55
N GLU A 205 -18.43 15.48 9.75
CA GLU A 205 -18.30 16.51 8.69
C GLU A 205 -17.28 16.06 7.63
N ALA A 206 -16.16 15.46 8.06
CA ALA A 206 -15.16 14.92 7.14
C ALA A 206 -15.72 13.79 6.28
N ALA A 207 -16.56 12.92 6.83
CA ALA A 207 -17.22 11.84 6.09
C ALA A 207 -18.21 12.39 5.04
N GLU A 208 -19.02 13.39 5.39
CA GLU A 208 -19.94 14.05 4.47
C GLU A 208 -19.19 14.80 3.38
N LEU A 209 -18.14 15.55 3.74
CA LEU A 209 -17.35 16.30 2.77
C LEU A 209 -16.64 15.35 1.78
N ALA A 210 -16.11 14.22 2.26
CA ALA A 210 -15.53 13.18 1.41
C ALA A 210 -16.56 12.52 0.48
N TYR A 211 -17.80 12.38 0.92
CA TYR A 211 -18.88 11.80 0.13
C TYR A 211 -19.37 12.75 -0.98
N PHE A 212 -19.52 14.05 -0.67
CA PHE A 212 -20.15 15.02 -1.57
C PHE A 212 -19.19 15.75 -2.51
N GLY A 213 -17.86 15.61 -2.39
CA GLY A 213 -17.02 16.26 -3.39
C GLY A 213 -15.54 16.43 -3.08
N ALA A 214 -15.15 16.58 -1.85
CA ALA A 214 -13.74 16.68 -1.50
C ALA A 214 -13.09 15.28 -1.47
N LYS A 215 -12.90 14.65 -2.63
CA LYS A 215 -12.39 13.27 -2.79
C LYS A 215 -10.92 13.09 -2.35
N ILE A 216 -10.55 13.64 -1.23
CA ILE A 216 -9.22 13.59 -0.66
C ILE A 216 -9.04 12.32 0.16
N LEU A 217 -10.07 11.95 0.93
CA LEU A 217 -10.14 10.71 1.71
C LEU A 217 -11.37 9.90 1.28
N HIS A 218 -11.24 8.59 1.24
CA HIS A 218 -12.42 7.75 1.07
C HIS A 218 -13.22 7.72 2.40
N PRO A 219 -14.57 7.86 2.36
CA PRO A 219 -15.38 7.94 3.59
C PRO A 219 -15.17 6.76 4.56
N THR A 220 -14.90 5.56 4.05
CA THR A 220 -14.64 4.38 4.88
C THR A 220 -13.37 4.47 5.71
N CYS A 221 -12.38 5.27 5.27
CA CYS A 221 -11.11 5.43 5.99
C CYS A 221 -11.28 6.11 7.36
N ILE A 222 -12.33 6.91 7.51
CA ILE A 222 -12.60 7.67 8.73
C ILE A 222 -13.22 6.78 9.83
N GLN A 223 -13.91 5.71 9.45
CA GLN A 223 -14.66 4.88 10.40
C GLN A 223 -13.80 4.24 11.51
N PRO A 224 -12.64 3.61 11.21
CA PRO A 224 -11.82 3.01 12.27
C PRO A 224 -11.35 4.06 13.30
N ALA A 225 -10.90 5.22 12.84
CA ALA A 225 -10.46 6.30 13.72
C ALA A 225 -11.62 6.84 14.57
N LYS A 226 -12.82 6.97 13.99
CA LYS A 226 -14.02 7.43 14.73
C LYS A 226 -14.42 6.48 15.86
N PHE A 227 -14.26 5.17 15.69
CA PHE A 227 -14.65 4.18 16.72
C PHE A 227 -13.60 3.99 17.80
N SER A 228 -12.38 4.43 17.58
CA SER A 228 -11.27 4.30 18.54
C SER A 228 -11.08 5.53 19.43
N GLY A 229 -11.79 6.61 19.18
CA GLY A 229 -11.80 7.85 19.99
C GLY A 229 -10.93 8.93 19.38
#